data_92b5a0d74f4e4825402895ddde50d11a
#
_entry.id   92b5a0d74f4e4825402895ddde50d11a
#
_cell.length_a   1.000
_cell.length_b   1.000
_cell.length_c   1.000
_cell.angle_alpha   90.00
_cell.angle_beta   90.00
_cell.angle_gamma   90.00
#
_symmetry.space_group_name_H-M   'P 1'
#
loop_
_entity.id
_entity.type
_entity.pdbx_description
1 polymer ?
#
loop_
_entity_poly.entity_id
_entity_poly.type
_entity_poly.pdbx_seq_one_letter_code
_entity_poly.pdbx_strand_id
1 'polypeptide(L)'
;MPRVRFPDQFKETRIVDRAKGQVTAAIRYAVTDDVPAAAAAAAWLGIKNVPERISRLSPGMVYSLACDQQAVRLPLAAGALSASLLTGKSCVLVTPGDPDMFLRKALIAGFDLAAHARSGALSIFQLAAEADKHMFRAGPGGFLHELELNVTAPGALIVLDQADPVFMLADPRESADAAQAYVRWMAQREHTLLALFAPSVMTPREYLGLTRVAENFAGFAVARSSCDGGTLDVRHWFGPDGASPRETFALRLHSGGVASARASQATQDELPPIDAVICVEGALTPPEGRGRDWQEVPSHAEALQAVRRSAAATLVLPFRQSADFAGLCATVAAVRAMARPELHVVVRESGKRLRAAQTLALLRLGTSLVMPNDLPGVAARRMLEHLKGTRFSRPFEHDLEQVLDETAHALPGAAHGVALFCEAVEGLLAAADGFDFESSLIRLAGKDDRASVWPRACKAGRDLVWVSKGGETWLFLFGCPQTAVGAVMQRLVSGGCSWSAEFRPERILNELETLRGG
;
A
#
# COMPACT_ATOMS: atom_id res chain seq x y z
N MET A 1 16.10 -11.91 48.18
CA MET A 1 15.65 -12.21 46.83
C MET A 1 16.54 -13.30 46.25
N PRO A 2 16.02 -14.46 45.85
CA PRO A 2 16.84 -15.53 45.30
C PRO A 2 17.37 -15.11 43.92
N ARG A 3 18.70 -15.27 43.72
CA ARG A 3 19.34 -15.08 42.41
C ARG A 3 18.89 -16.22 41.49
N VAL A 4 18.09 -15.92 40.48
CA VAL A 4 17.75 -16.85 39.41
C VAL A 4 19.02 -17.04 38.58
N ARG A 5 19.67 -18.23 38.70
CA ARG A 5 20.74 -18.64 37.77
C ARG A 5 20.08 -19.15 36.50
N PHE A 6 20.33 -18.49 35.39
CA PHE A 6 20.02 -19.03 34.07
C PHE A 6 21.08 -20.09 33.71
N PRO A 7 20.70 -21.21 33.08
CA PRO A 7 21.65 -22.24 32.68
C PRO A 7 22.47 -21.76 31.46
N ASP A 8 23.78 -22.09 31.49
CA ASP A 8 24.79 -21.79 30.46
C ASP A 8 24.58 -22.51 29.10
N GLN A 9 23.33 -22.78 28.67
CA GLN A 9 23.02 -23.55 27.47
C GLN A 9 22.66 -22.74 26.24
N PHE A 10 23.01 -21.46 26.25
CA PHE A 10 22.74 -20.62 25.07
C PHE A 10 23.91 -20.72 24.10
N LYS A 11 23.67 -21.29 22.89
CA LYS A 11 24.66 -21.29 21.81
C LYS A 11 24.60 -19.94 21.09
N GLU A 12 25.64 -19.13 21.23
CA GLU A 12 25.88 -17.98 20.37
C GLU A 12 26.12 -18.48 18.93
N THR A 13 25.26 -18.11 18.01
CA THR A 13 25.54 -18.28 16.59
C THR A 13 26.08 -16.94 16.08
N ARG A 14 27.39 -16.87 15.83
CA ARG A 14 28.02 -15.71 15.20
C ARG A 14 27.87 -15.84 13.70
N ILE A 15 27.14 -14.93 13.10
CA ILE A 15 27.06 -14.82 11.64
C ILE A 15 28.26 -14.00 11.21
N VAL A 16 29.20 -14.65 10.50
CA VAL A 16 30.37 -13.98 9.94
C VAL A 16 30.07 -13.64 8.48
N ASP A 17 30.01 -12.36 8.17
CA ASP A 17 30.00 -11.92 6.77
C ASP A 17 31.40 -12.22 6.16
N ARG A 18 31.49 -13.28 5.37
CA ARG A 18 32.72 -13.73 4.71
C ARG A 18 33.30 -12.70 3.72
N ALA A 19 32.51 -11.73 3.29
CA ALA A 19 32.96 -10.76 2.29
C ALA A 19 33.77 -9.60 2.89
N LYS A 20 33.63 -9.29 4.20
CA LYS A 20 34.25 -8.10 4.80
C LYS A 20 34.90 -8.30 6.18
N GLY A 21 34.94 -9.53 6.71
CA GLY A 21 35.57 -9.80 8.00
C GLY A 21 34.89 -9.16 9.24
N GLN A 22 33.67 -8.67 9.09
CA GLN A 22 32.90 -8.07 10.19
C GLN A 22 31.94 -9.10 10.80
N VAL A 23 31.96 -9.20 12.12
CA VAL A 23 31.11 -10.08 12.89
C VAL A 23 29.87 -9.32 13.33
N THR A 24 28.72 -9.64 12.76
CA THR A 24 27.43 -9.19 13.28
C THR A 24 26.92 -10.25 14.24
N ALA A 25 26.81 -9.94 15.54
CA ALA A 25 26.32 -10.90 16.52
C ALA A 25 24.80 -10.92 16.50
N ALA A 26 24.21 -11.93 15.90
CA ALA A 26 22.80 -12.27 16.12
C ALA A 26 22.75 -13.44 17.12
N ILE A 27 22.14 -13.24 18.29
CA ILE A 27 21.91 -14.30 19.26
C ILE A 27 20.64 -15.04 18.84
N ARG A 28 20.80 -16.26 18.34
CA ARG A 28 19.70 -17.14 17.98
C ARG A 28 19.47 -18.14 19.09
N TYR A 29 18.32 -18.09 19.75
CA TYR A 29 17.86 -19.17 20.59
C TYR A 29 17.39 -20.32 19.69
N ALA A 30 17.90 -21.54 19.92
CA ALA A 30 17.82 -22.68 19.01
C ALA A 30 16.40 -22.98 18.51
N VAL A 31 16.28 -23.12 17.19
CA VAL A 31 15.07 -23.62 16.52
C VAL A 31 15.14 -25.15 16.51
N THR A 32 14.13 -25.83 17.00
CA THR A 32 13.85 -27.23 16.70
C THR A 32 12.96 -27.29 15.46
N ASP A 33 13.34 -28.07 14.47
CA ASP A 33 12.77 -28.11 13.10
C ASP A 33 11.34 -28.67 12.98
N ASP A 34 10.62 -28.91 14.09
CA ASP A 34 9.26 -29.48 14.08
C ASP A 34 8.25 -28.54 14.74
N VAL A 35 7.87 -27.46 14.06
CA VAL A 35 6.65 -26.70 14.40
C VAL A 35 5.57 -27.02 13.37
N PRO A 36 4.44 -27.64 13.76
CA PRO A 36 3.35 -27.88 12.83
C PRO A 36 2.81 -26.57 12.26
N ALA A 37 2.38 -26.60 11.02
CA ALA A 37 1.93 -25.46 10.23
C ALA A 37 0.85 -24.61 10.98
N ALA A 38 1.28 -23.56 11.67
CA ALA A 38 0.43 -22.64 12.43
C ALA A 38 -0.19 -21.53 11.55
N ALA A 39 -0.59 -21.87 10.33
CA ALA A 39 -1.13 -20.89 9.36
C ALA A 39 -2.45 -20.22 9.80
N ALA A 40 -3.09 -20.71 10.86
CA ALA A 40 -4.38 -20.20 11.35
C ALA A 40 -4.28 -19.37 12.65
N ALA A 41 -3.12 -19.27 13.28
CA ALA A 41 -2.97 -18.55 14.55
C ALA A 41 -3.00 -17.03 14.35
N ALA A 42 -3.83 -16.34 15.11
CA ALA A 42 -3.97 -14.89 15.01
C ALA A 42 -2.84 -14.14 15.73
N ALA A 43 -2.42 -13.02 15.16
CA ALA A 43 -1.58 -12.05 15.86
C ALA A 43 -2.45 -11.08 16.67
N TRP A 44 -2.01 -10.72 17.87
CA TRP A 44 -2.77 -9.90 18.81
C TRP A 44 -1.94 -8.73 19.33
N LEU A 45 -2.59 -7.61 19.56
CA LEU A 45 -1.98 -6.44 20.23
C LEU A 45 -1.69 -6.68 21.71
N GLY A 46 -2.37 -7.66 22.32
CA GLY A 46 -2.12 -8.06 23.72
C GLY A 46 -2.65 -7.09 24.78
N ILE A 47 -3.54 -6.17 24.40
CA ILE A 47 -4.19 -5.24 25.34
C ILE A 47 -5.59 -5.77 25.64
N LYS A 48 -5.86 -6.05 26.94
CA LYS A 48 -7.17 -6.54 27.37
C LYS A 48 -8.24 -5.43 27.26
N ASN A 49 -9.48 -5.84 27.01
CA ASN A 49 -10.65 -4.96 26.89
C ASN A 49 -10.62 -3.91 25.77
N VAL A 50 -9.68 -4.04 24.84
CA VAL A 50 -9.75 -3.34 23.55
C VAL A 50 -10.63 -4.16 22.61
N PRO A 51 -11.52 -3.54 21.81
CA PRO A 51 -12.34 -4.25 20.84
C PRO A 51 -11.52 -5.15 19.92
N GLU A 52 -12.07 -6.30 19.53
CA GLU A 52 -11.35 -7.30 18.71
C GLU A 52 -10.84 -6.70 17.38
N ARG A 53 -11.61 -5.81 16.76
CA ARG A 53 -11.23 -5.07 15.54
C ARG A 53 -9.91 -4.30 15.64
N ILE A 54 -9.49 -3.91 16.87
CA ILE A 54 -8.22 -3.25 17.16
C ILE A 54 -7.21 -4.24 17.72
N SER A 55 -7.65 -5.13 18.58
CA SER A 55 -6.78 -6.09 19.28
C SER A 55 -6.23 -7.16 18.35
N ARG A 56 -6.98 -7.61 17.36
CA ARG A 56 -6.58 -8.61 16.38
C ARG A 56 -5.89 -7.95 15.19
N LEU A 57 -4.65 -8.35 14.92
CA LEU A 57 -3.82 -7.83 13.83
C LEU A 57 -3.98 -8.71 12.59
N SER A 58 -4.20 -8.08 11.44
CA SER A 58 -4.36 -8.79 10.17
C SER A 58 -3.03 -9.31 9.62
N PRO A 59 -2.99 -10.53 9.05
CA PRO A 59 -1.82 -11.03 8.35
C PRO A 59 -1.40 -10.12 7.19
N GLY A 60 -0.10 -10.08 6.92
CA GLY A 60 0.45 -9.27 5.82
C GLY A 60 0.47 -7.76 6.07
N MET A 61 0.09 -7.30 7.27
CA MET A 61 -0.09 -5.89 7.57
C MET A 61 1.00 -5.34 8.51
N VAL A 62 1.21 -4.03 8.41
CA VAL A 62 2.12 -3.27 9.28
C VAL A 62 1.32 -2.37 10.20
N TYR A 63 1.58 -2.46 11.50
CA TYR A 63 0.98 -1.64 12.55
C TYR A 63 2.07 -0.87 13.30
N SER A 64 1.74 0.30 13.81
CA SER A 64 2.69 1.12 14.55
C SER A 64 2.11 1.73 15.81
N LEU A 65 2.91 1.75 16.85
CA LEU A 65 2.61 2.40 18.12
C LEU A 65 3.72 3.40 18.47
N ALA A 66 3.36 4.67 18.63
CA ALA A 66 4.26 5.66 19.19
C ALA A 66 4.11 5.67 20.71
N CYS A 67 5.13 5.23 21.43
CA CYS A 67 5.12 5.11 22.88
C CYS A 67 6.03 6.16 23.51
N ASP A 68 5.48 7.08 24.29
CA ASP A 68 6.23 8.20 24.89
C ASP A 68 7.29 7.77 25.90
N GLN A 69 7.08 6.62 26.56
CA GLN A 69 8.00 6.09 27.57
C GLN A 69 8.21 4.58 27.43
N GLN A 70 9.42 4.13 27.82
CA GLN A 70 9.74 2.71 27.88
C GLN A 70 8.80 1.93 28.82
N ALA A 71 8.32 2.57 29.88
CA ALA A 71 7.40 1.98 30.83
C ALA A 71 6.07 1.53 30.21
N VAL A 72 5.65 2.17 29.10
CA VAL A 72 4.48 1.78 28.31
C VAL A 72 4.86 0.85 27.17
N ARG A 73 5.97 1.14 26.48
CA ARG A 73 6.40 0.39 25.30
C ARG A 73 6.71 -1.07 25.57
N LEU A 74 7.45 -1.35 26.63
CA LEU A 74 7.85 -2.72 26.97
C LEU A 74 6.64 -3.62 27.31
N PRO A 75 5.67 -3.22 28.17
CA PRO A 75 4.46 -4.03 28.40
C PRO A 75 3.62 -4.24 27.13
N LEU A 76 3.56 -3.27 26.23
CA LEU A 76 2.85 -3.43 24.94
C LEU A 76 3.56 -4.43 24.03
N ALA A 77 4.89 -4.35 23.90
CA ALA A 77 5.67 -5.33 23.15
C ALA A 77 5.52 -6.75 23.71
N ALA A 78 5.74 -6.89 25.02
CA ALA A 78 5.66 -8.18 25.70
C ALA A 78 4.22 -8.75 25.70
N GLY A 79 3.21 -7.89 25.81
CA GLY A 79 1.80 -8.26 25.73
C GLY A 79 1.41 -8.80 24.36
N ALA A 80 1.84 -8.12 23.30
CA ALA A 80 1.58 -8.54 21.91
C ALA A 80 2.25 -9.91 21.62
N LEU A 81 3.51 -10.07 22.02
CA LEU A 81 4.23 -11.34 21.91
C LEU A 81 3.52 -12.45 22.70
N SER A 82 3.25 -12.22 23.98
CA SER A 82 2.61 -13.22 24.84
C SER A 82 1.23 -13.64 24.33
N ALA A 83 0.38 -12.69 23.97
CA ALA A 83 -0.97 -12.99 23.48
C ALA A 83 -0.94 -13.78 22.17
N SER A 84 -0.01 -13.46 21.27
CA SER A 84 0.13 -14.16 19.98
C SER A 84 0.74 -15.56 20.16
N LEU A 85 1.74 -15.71 21.02
CA LEU A 85 2.33 -17.00 21.36
C LEU A 85 1.33 -17.97 21.99
N LEU A 86 0.42 -17.46 22.83
CA LEU A 86 -0.65 -18.26 23.43
C LEU A 86 -1.65 -18.81 22.40
N THR A 87 -1.78 -18.17 21.25
CA THR A 87 -2.59 -18.68 20.12
C THR A 87 -1.82 -19.61 19.18
N GLY A 88 -0.56 -19.93 19.50
CA GLY A 88 0.31 -20.76 18.66
C GLY A 88 1.00 -20.01 17.52
N LYS A 89 0.95 -18.66 17.50
CA LYS A 89 1.62 -17.84 16.49
C LYS A 89 3.13 -17.83 16.72
N SER A 90 3.92 -18.09 15.69
CA SER A 90 5.37 -17.85 15.75
C SER A 90 5.64 -16.37 15.86
N CYS A 91 6.52 -15.97 16.77
CA CYS A 91 6.83 -14.58 17.04
C CYS A 91 8.32 -14.29 16.89
N VAL A 92 8.63 -13.09 16.48
CA VAL A 92 9.97 -12.55 16.33
C VAL A 92 10.03 -11.22 17.08
N LEU A 93 11.00 -11.05 17.94
CA LEU A 93 11.33 -9.78 18.57
C LEU A 93 12.65 -9.27 17.98
N VAL A 94 12.65 -8.02 17.50
CA VAL A 94 13.87 -7.29 17.16
C VAL A 94 14.01 -6.13 18.14
N THR A 95 15.11 -6.07 18.88
CA THR A 95 15.37 -5.04 19.87
C THR A 95 16.79 -4.50 19.75
N PRO A 96 17.04 -3.18 19.90
CA PRO A 96 18.39 -2.63 19.95
C PRO A 96 19.08 -2.92 21.29
N GLY A 97 18.29 -3.25 22.31
CA GLY A 97 18.79 -3.56 23.65
C GLY A 97 19.27 -5.00 23.82
N ASP A 98 19.81 -5.29 24.99
CA ASP A 98 20.17 -6.64 25.40
C ASP A 98 18.91 -7.53 25.50
N PRO A 99 18.82 -8.65 24.74
CA PRO A 99 17.71 -9.59 24.78
C PRO A 99 17.41 -10.14 26.18
N ASP A 100 18.43 -10.46 26.95
CA ASP A 100 18.26 -10.97 28.30
C ASP A 100 17.65 -9.92 29.24
N MET A 101 18.04 -8.67 29.06
CA MET A 101 17.45 -7.55 29.79
C MET A 101 15.98 -7.36 29.42
N PHE A 102 15.62 -7.49 28.14
CA PHE A 102 14.22 -7.44 27.70
C PHE A 102 13.40 -8.56 28.35
N LEU A 103 13.88 -9.81 28.30
CA LEU A 103 13.20 -10.96 28.87
C LEU A 103 13.02 -10.81 30.41
N ARG A 104 14.03 -10.31 31.13
CA ARG A 104 13.94 -10.02 32.55
C ARG A 104 12.91 -8.95 32.88
N LYS A 105 12.90 -7.84 32.10
CA LYS A 105 11.92 -6.77 32.29
C LYS A 105 10.51 -7.24 31.93
N ALA A 106 10.35 -8.06 30.89
CA ALA A 106 9.07 -8.67 30.51
C ALA A 106 8.55 -9.59 31.63
N LEU A 107 9.42 -10.40 32.25
CA LEU A 107 9.06 -11.25 33.39
C LEU A 107 8.63 -10.43 34.63
N ILE A 108 9.33 -9.34 34.94
CA ILE A 108 8.93 -8.39 35.99
C ILE A 108 7.56 -7.77 35.68
N ALA A 109 7.31 -7.52 34.41
CA ALA A 109 6.05 -7.02 33.90
C ALA A 109 4.95 -8.11 33.83
N GLY A 110 5.21 -9.35 34.24
CA GLY A 110 4.24 -10.44 34.29
C GLY A 110 4.14 -11.31 33.04
N PHE A 111 5.09 -11.19 32.09
CA PHE A 111 5.13 -11.99 30.88
C PHE A 111 6.33 -12.96 30.88
N ASP A 112 6.07 -14.25 30.98
CA ASP A 112 7.13 -15.27 30.86
C ASP A 112 7.36 -15.61 29.36
N LEU A 113 8.20 -14.84 28.74
CA LEU A 113 8.61 -15.05 27.34
C LEU A 113 9.80 -16.02 27.22
N ALA A 114 10.51 -16.29 28.32
CA ALA A 114 11.71 -17.12 28.27
C ALA A 114 11.40 -18.60 27.95
N ALA A 115 10.25 -19.11 28.35
CA ALA A 115 9.80 -20.45 28.01
C ALA A 115 9.58 -20.59 26.49
N HIS A 116 8.94 -19.59 25.87
CA HIS A 116 8.69 -19.54 24.43
C HIS A 116 9.97 -19.33 23.61
N ALA A 117 10.94 -18.58 24.12
CA ALA A 117 12.25 -18.44 23.48
C ALA A 117 13.01 -19.78 23.48
N ARG A 118 12.95 -20.54 24.58
CA ARG A 118 13.58 -21.88 24.67
C ARG A 118 12.92 -22.92 23.77
N SER A 119 11.61 -22.85 23.56
CA SER A 119 10.88 -23.75 22.68
C SER A 119 11.02 -23.40 21.19
N GLY A 120 11.64 -22.26 20.84
CA GLY A 120 11.76 -21.78 19.48
C GLY A 120 10.51 -21.10 18.92
N ALA A 121 9.43 -21.00 19.69
CA ALA A 121 8.23 -20.26 19.28
C ALA A 121 8.45 -18.74 19.23
N LEU A 122 9.42 -18.24 19.99
CA LEU A 122 9.88 -16.85 19.99
C LEU A 122 11.35 -16.79 19.57
N SER A 123 11.64 -16.14 18.44
CA SER A 123 13.00 -15.78 18.05
C SER A 123 13.31 -14.35 18.47
N ILE A 124 14.50 -14.10 18.99
CA ILE A 124 14.91 -12.76 19.43
C ILE A 124 16.19 -12.35 18.71
N PHE A 125 16.17 -11.19 18.06
CA PHE A 125 17.31 -10.63 17.36
C PHE A 125 17.70 -9.30 18.00
N GLN A 126 18.99 -9.15 18.26
CA GLN A 126 19.54 -7.88 18.71
C GLN A 126 19.98 -7.06 17.49
N LEU A 127 19.47 -5.85 17.37
CA LEU A 127 19.93 -4.87 16.40
C LEU A 127 21.12 -4.13 16.99
N ALA A 128 22.34 -4.48 16.56
CA ALA A 128 23.56 -3.85 17.08
C ALA A 128 23.69 -2.42 16.54
N ALA A 129 24.08 -1.47 17.40
CA ALA A 129 24.20 -0.05 17.07
C ALA A 129 25.17 0.24 15.89
N GLU A 130 26.16 -0.61 15.67
CA GLU A 130 27.08 -0.49 14.53
C GLU A 130 26.51 -1.10 13.24
N ALA A 131 25.63 -2.11 13.35
CA ALA A 131 24.94 -2.70 12.22
C ALA A 131 23.98 -1.70 11.56
N ASP A 132 23.38 -0.78 12.33
CA ASP A 132 22.49 0.27 11.84
C ASP A 132 23.13 1.08 10.70
N LYS A 133 24.39 1.47 10.86
CA LYS A 133 25.08 2.32 9.87
C LYS A 133 25.38 1.61 8.56
N HIS A 134 25.58 0.30 8.57
CA HIS A 134 25.91 -0.50 7.38
C HIS A 134 24.69 -1.15 6.73
N MET A 135 23.78 -1.63 7.56
CA MET A 135 22.59 -2.34 7.11
C MET A 135 21.61 -1.40 6.39
N PHE A 136 21.47 -0.15 6.86
CA PHE A 136 20.55 0.83 6.30
C PHE A 136 21.16 1.78 5.27
N ARG A 137 22.47 1.77 5.04
CA ARG A 137 23.13 2.62 4.01
C ARG A 137 22.61 2.40 2.60
N ALA A 138 22.14 1.21 2.29
CA ALA A 138 21.60 0.82 0.99
C ALA A 138 20.06 0.76 1.01
N GLY A 139 19.42 1.44 1.97
CA GLY A 139 17.97 1.39 2.16
C GLY A 139 17.48 0.18 2.94
N PRO A 140 16.17 -0.09 2.95
CA PRO A 140 15.55 -1.14 3.79
C PRO A 140 15.91 -2.57 3.37
N GLY A 141 16.48 -2.74 2.17
CA GLY A 141 16.77 -4.06 1.59
C GLY A 141 17.70 -4.93 2.43
N GLY A 142 18.70 -4.33 3.09
CA GLY A 142 19.63 -5.06 3.95
C GLY A 142 18.92 -5.69 5.16
N PHE A 143 18.09 -4.93 5.85
CA PHE A 143 17.32 -5.43 6.99
C PHE A 143 16.28 -6.47 6.58
N LEU A 144 15.58 -6.27 5.47
CA LEU A 144 14.61 -7.24 4.94
C LEU A 144 15.30 -8.54 4.54
N HIS A 145 16.50 -8.48 3.98
CA HIS A 145 17.29 -9.67 3.66
C HIS A 145 17.69 -10.45 4.93
N GLU A 146 18.11 -9.77 5.98
CA GLU A 146 18.39 -10.40 7.28
C GLU A 146 17.14 -11.03 7.89
N LEU A 147 15.98 -10.37 7.81
CA LEU A 147 14.72 -10.97 8.24
C LEU A 147 14.39 -12.22 7.40
N GLU A 148 14.61 -12.19 6.10
CA GLU A 148 14.35 -13.32 5.21
C GLU A 148 15.18 -14.56 5.55
N LEU A 149 16.45 -14.36 5.89
CA LEU A 149 17.35 -15.45 6.29
C LEU A 149 17.00 -16.04 7.66
N ASN A 150 16.39 -15.24 8.53
CA ASN A 150 16.23 -15.61 9.95
C ASN A 150 14.78 -15.89 10.36
N VAL A 151 13.79 -15.39 9.62
CA VAL A 151 12.36 -15.63 9.88
C VAL A 151 11.87 -16.73 8.95
N THR A 152 11.99 -17.98 9.38
CA THR A 152 11.64 -19.14 8.56
C THR A 152 10.16 -19.54 8.64
N ALA A 153 9.48 -19.18 9.75
CA ALA A 153 8.08 -19.51 9.95
C ALA A 153 7.18 -18.58 9.11
N PRO A 154 6.30 -19.12 8.23
CA PRO A 154 5.39 -18.30 7.47
C PRO A 154 4.37 -17.59 8.38
N GLY A 155 3.99 -16.38 8.00
CA GLY A 155 2.97 -15.64 8.70
C GLY A 155 3.31 -15.24 10.15
N ALA A 156 4.58 -15.08 10.52
CA ALA A 156 4.99 -14.73 11.87
C ALA A 156 4.54 -13.33 12.30
N LEU A 157 4.38 -13.11 13.60
CA LEU A 157 4.33 -11.76 14.17
C LEU A 157 5.75 -11.26 14.43
N ILE A 158 6.13 -10.16 13.82
CA ILE A 158 7.41 -9.48 14.02
C ILE A 158 7.15 -8.22 14.85
N VAL A 159 7.80 -8.11 16.02
CA VAL A 159 7.73 -6.95 16.90
C VAL A 159 9.08 -6.23 16.85
N LEU A 160 9.09 -4.97 16.40
CA LEU A 160 10.25 -4.10 16.45
C LEU A 160 10.17 -3.22 17.70
N ASP A 161 11.02 -3.46 18.70
CA ASP A 161 11.18 -2.57 19.85
C ASP A 161 12.17 -1.45 19.49
N GLN A 162 11.74 -0.18 19.54
CA GLN A 162 12.46 0.98 19.00
C GLN A 162 12.71 0.87 17.48
N ALA A 163 11.65 0.97 16.72
CA ALA A 163 11.69 0.88 15.27
C ALA A 163 12.31 2.11 14.57
N ASP A 164 12.65 3.14 15.32
CA ASP A 164 13.14 4.43 14.83
C ASP A 164 14.29 4.32 13.81
N PRO A 165 15.36 3.55 14.05
CA PRO A 165 16.47 3.42 13.12
C PRO A 165 16.08 2.69 11.82
N VAL A 166 15.13 1.75 11.91
CA VAL A 166 14.73 0.88 10.81
C VAL A 166 13.99 1.67 9.71
N PHE A 167 13.32 2.76 10.08
CA PHE A 167 12.49 3.53 9.16
C PHE A 167 13.13 4.84 8.66
N MET A 168 14.38 5.12 9.01
CA MET A 168 15.15 6.28 8.52
C MET A 168 14.38 7.60 8.57
N LEU A 169 13.74 7.88 9.70
CA LEU A 169 12.75 8.96 9.87
C LEU A 169 13.31 10.38 9.63
N ALA A 170 14.62 10.54 9.64
CA ALA A 170 15.28 11.84 9.39
C ALA A 170 15.16 12.31 7.93
N ASP A 171 15.00 11.38 6.96
CA ASP A 171 14.76 11.70 5.56
C ASP A 171 13.35 11.27 5.12
N PRO A 172 12.48 12.22 4.72
CA PRO A 172 11.10 11.92 4.36
C PRO A 172 10.94 11.04 3.11
N ARG A 173 11.90 11.05 2.17
CA ARG A 173 11.85 10.21 0.96
C ARG A 173 12.29 8.79 1.30
N GLU A 174 13.45 8.66 1.93
CA GLU A 174 13.96 7.35 2.36
C GLU A 174 13.00 6.65 3.31
N SER A 175 12.36 7.39 4.22
CA SER A 175 11.38 6.82 5.14
C SER A 175 10.09 6.33 4.45
N ALA A 176 9.62 7.04 3.42
CA ALA A 176 8.45 6.61 2.64
C ALA A 176 8.77 5.35 1.82
N ASP A 177 9.94 5.32 1.16
CA ASP A 177 10.40 4.16 0.39
C ASP A 177 10.61 2.94 1.31
N ALA A 178 11.18 3.15 2.48
CA ALA A 178 11.33 2.11 3.50
C ALA A 178 9.98 1.56 3.95
N ALA A 179 9.03 2.44 4.27
CA ALA A 179 7.69 2.03 4.68
C ALA A 179 7.00 1.17 3.62
N GLN A 180 7.06 1.58 2.35
CA GLN A 180 6.49 0.83 1.24
C GLN A 180 7.19 -0.53 1.03
N ALA A 181 8.52 -0.59 1.19
CA ALA A 181 9.26 -1.84 1.08
C ALA A 181 8.83 -2.82 2.18
N TYR A 182 8.69 -2.36 3.44
CA TYR A 182 8.21 -3.19 4.55
C TYR A 182 6.77 -3.66 4.33
N VAL A 183 5.87 -2.77 3.91
CA VAL A 183 4.47 -3.13 3.63
C VAL A 183 4.38 -4.21 2.56
N ARG A 184 5.12 -4.06 1.45
CA ARG A 184 5.14 -5.06 0.36
C ARG A 184 5.71 -6.39 0.83
N TRP A 185 6.83 -6.38 1.54
CA TRP A 185 7.48 -7.60 2.01
C TRP A 185 6.60 -8.36 3.01
N MET A 186 5.96 -7.65 3.97
CA MET A 186 5.02 -8.26 4.92
C MET A 186 3.82 -8.88 4.21
N ALA A 187 3.23 -8.18 3.24
CA ALA A 187 2.09 -8.68 2.47
C ALA A 187 2.45 -9.95 1.65
N GLN A 188 3.61 -9.97 1.01
CA GLN A 188 4.06 -11.12 0.21
C GLN A 188 4.28 -12.39 1.03
N ARG A 189 4.65 -12.25 2.31
CA ARG A 189 4.98 -13.36 3.21
C ARG A 189 3.95 -13.61 4.29
N GLU A 190 2.85 -12.86 4.26
CA GLU A 190 1.77 -12.90 5.24
C GLU A 190 2.24 -12.62 6.69
N HIS A 191 3.44 -12.02 6.86
CA HIS A 191 3.93 -11.62 8.17
C HIS A 191 3.16 -10.41 8.69
N THR A 192 2.97 -10.33 10.00
CA THR A 192 2.42 -9.15 10.66
C THR A 192 3.56 -8.40 11.34
N LEU A 193 3.70 -7.11 11.07
CA LEU A 193 4.70 -6.25 11.72
C LEU A 193 4.02 -5.33 12.73
N LEU A 194 4.51 -5.32 13.96
CA LEU A 194 4.18 -4.34 14.98
C LEU A 194 5.44 -3.50 15.29
N ALA A 195 5.48 -2.28 14.81
CA ALA A 195 6.59 -1.35 15.00
C ALA A 195 6.31 -0.41 16.18
N LEU A 196 7.17 -0.45 17.20
CA LEU A 196 7.07 0.40 18.37
C LEU A 196 8.12 1.52 18.28
N PHE A 197 7.65 2.75 18.25
CA PHE A 197 8.49 3.95 18.15
C PHE A 197 8.63 4.64 19.50
N ALA A 198 9.72 5.38 19.69
CA ALA A 198 10.04 6.12 20.91
C ALA A 198 10.09 7.64 20.67
N PRO A 199 8.94 8.34 20.53
CA PRO A 199 8.91 9.77 20.20
C PRO A 199 9.67 10.68 21.15
N SER A 200 9.88 10.27 22.40
CA SER A 200 10.60 11.04 23.41
C SER A 200 12.08 11.25 23.11
N VAL A 201 12.65 10.43 22.23
CA VAL A 201 14.05 10.55 21.78
C VAL A 201 14.19 11.09 20.37
N MET A 202 13.06 11.35 19.69
CA MET A 202 13.04 11.87 18.32
C MET A 202 13.19 13.39 18.28
N THR A 203 13.85 13.86 17.24
CA THR A 203 13.78 15.27 16.84
C THR A 203 12.39 15.60 16.26
N PRO A 204 11.99 16.88 16.23
CA PRO A 204 10.73 17.27 15.59
C PRO A 204 10.60 16.83 14.13
N ARG A 205 11.73 16.77 13.41
CA ARG A 205 11.78 16.30 12.02
C ARG A 205 11.50 14.81 11.90
N GLU A 206 12.09 14.00 12.77
CA GLU A 206 11.86 12.56 12.82
C GLU A 206 10.43 12.23 13.25
N TYR A 207 9.86 12.99 14.18
CA TYR A 207 8.46 12.84 14.56
C TYR A 207 7.50 13.14 13.39
N LEU A 208 7.80 14.17 12.59
CA LEU A 208 7.06 14.44 11.35
C LEU A 208 7.25 13.31 10.33
N GLY A 209 8.46 12.76 10.22
CA GLY A 209 8.75 11.57 9.42
C GLY A 209 7.90 10.38 9.87
N LEU A 210 7.84 10.10 11.16
CA LEU A 210 7.02 9.04 11.73
C LEU A 210 5.53 9.18 11.35
N THR A 211 4.96 10.38 11.47
CA THR A 211 3.55 10.57 11.12
C THR A 211 3.28 10.27 9.65
N ARG A 212 4.16 10.67 8.75
CA ARG A 212 4.06 10.38 7.30
C ARG A 212 4.25 8.89 6.99
N VAL A 213 5.21 8.24 7.63
CA VAL A 213 5.45 6.80 7.47
C VAL A 213 4.25 6.00 7.97
N ALA A 214 3.70 6.38 9.14
CA ALA A 214 2.55 5.73 9.74
C ALA A 214 1.29 5.77 8.86
N GLU A 215 1.16 6.78 8.00
CA GLU A 215 0.07 6.87 7.02
C GLU A 215 0.06 5.71 6.01
N ASN A 216 1.21 5.07 5.78
CA ASN A 216 1.31 3.88 4.91
C ASN A 216 0.97 2.56 5.64
N PHE A 217 0.77 2.59 6.95
CA PHE A 217 0.56 1.38 7.75
C PHE A 217 -0.93 1.07 7.94
N ALA A 218 -1.23 -0.18 8.27
CA ALA A 218 -2.57 -0.62 8.59
C ALA A 218 -3.12 0.01 9.87
N GLY A 219 -2.24 0.35 10.81
CA GLY A 219 -2.65 1.00 12.03
C GLY A 219 -1.58 1.91 12.61
N PHE A 220 -2.05 3.02 13.16
CA PHE A 220 -1.24 3.93 13.94
C PHE A 220 -1.98 4.36 15.20
N ALA A 221 -1.34 4.16 16.35
CA ALA A 221 -1.84 4.65 17.61
C ALA A 221 -0.71 5.28 18.44
N VAL A 222 -1.07 6.19 19.33
CA VAL A 222 -0.16 6.87 20.24
C VAL A 222 -0.47 6.41 21.67
N ALA A 223 0.49 5.78 22.32
CA ALA A 223 0.40 5.39 23.71
C ALA A 223 1.17 6.40 24.57
N ARG A 224 0.47 7.05 25.49
CA ARG A 224 1.04 8.01 26.44
C ARG A 224 0.92 7.50 27.85
N SER A 225 1.94 7.74 28.66
CA SER A 225 1.88 7.47 30.10
C SER A 225 1.33 8.68 30.86
N SER A 226 0.68 8.40 31.98
CA SER A 226 0.26 9.38 32.97
C SER A 226 0.50 8.85 34.36
N CYS A 227 0.39 9.70 35.41
CA CYS A 227 0.57 9.30 36.79
C CYS A 227 -0.40 8.17 37.24
N ASP A 228 -1.59 8.10 36.63
CA ASP A 228 -2.65 7.16 36.98
C ASP A 228 -2.81 6.01 35.96
N GLY A 229 -1.85 5.83 35.05
CA GLY A 229 -1.90 4.83 33.99
C GLY A 229 -1.41 5.36 32.65
N GLY A 230 -2.30 5.43 31.66
CA GLY A 230 -1.97 5.94 30.34
C GLY A 230 -3.17 6.04 29.43
N THR A 231 -2.92 6.46 28.18
CA THR A 231 -3.93 6.48 27.13
C THR A 231 -3.38 5.86 25.86
N LEU A 232 -4.23 5.13 25.14
CA LEU A 232 -3.99 4.67 23.78
C LEU A 232 -4.92 5.45 22.86
N ASP A 233 -4.37 6.34 22.06
CA ASP A 233 -5.10 7.16 21.09
C ASP A 233 -4.92 6.53 19.70
N VAL A 234 -5.91 5.76 19.26
CA VAL A 234 -5.94 5.11 17.95
C VAL A 234 -6.29 6.16 16.91
N ARG A 235 -5.34 6.47 16.03
CA ARG A 235 -5.50 7.50 14.98
C ARG A 235 -6.20 6.94 13.76
N HIS A 236 -5.77 5.77 13.33
CA HIS A 236 -6.41 4.93 12.31
C HIS A 236 -6.03 3.49 12.58
N TRP A 237 -6.92 2.56 12.26
CA TRP A 237 -6.67 1.15 12.47
C TRP A 237 -7.51 0.31 11.51
N PHE A 238 -6.86 -0.56 10.79
CA PHE A 238 -7.49 -1.49 9.88
C PHE A 238 -7.26 -2.91 10.40
N GLY A 239 -8.31 -3.52 10.90
CA GLY A 239 -8.31 -4.89 11.42
C GLY A 239 -8.95 -5.87 10.44
N PRO A 240 -9.14 -7.14 10.87
CA PRO A 240 -9.80 -8.16 10.04
C PRO A 240 -11.23 -7.78 9.64
N ASP A 241 -11.91 -6.99 10.47
CA ASP A 241 -13.30 -6.57 10.28
C ASP A 241 -13.41 -5.21 9.55
N GLY A 242 -12.29 -4.70 9.02
CA GLY A 242 -12.22 -3.41 8.33
C GLY A 242 -11.62 -2.29 9.18
N ALA A 243 -11.87 -1.04 8.77
CA ALA A 243 -11.33 0.12 9.44
C ALA A 243 -12.07 0.44 10.74
N SER A 244 -11.31 0.80 11.76
CA SER A 244 -11.86 1.30 13.02
C SER A 244 -11.86 2.83 13.06
N PRO A 245 -12.88 3.45 13.66
CA PRO A 245 -12.89 4.89 13.90
C PRO A 245 -11.75 5.29 14.85
N ARG A 246 -11.49 6.60 14.91
CA ARG A 246 -10.59 7.14 15.94
C ARG A 246 -11.21 6.92 17.33
N GLU A 247 -10.45 6.23 18.17
CA GLU A 247 -10.89 5.91 19.51
C GLU A 247 -9.74 6.14 20.49
N THR A 248 -10.07 6.58 21.71
CA THR A 248 -9.12 6.74 22.79
C THR A 248 -9.49 5.80 23.93
N PHE A 249 -8.53 5.02 24.39
CA PHE A 249 -8.67 4.07 25.49
C PHE A 249 -7.82 4.50 26.67
N ALA A 250 -8.38 4.47 27.86
CA ALA A 250 -7.59 4.62 29.08
C ALA A 250 -6.82 3.33 29.35
N LEU A 251 -5.50 3.39 29.37
CA LEU A 251 -4.63 2.26 29.69
C LEU A 251 -4.39 2.19 31.22
N ARG A 252 -4.51 1.01 31.78
CA ARG A 252 -4.04 0.70 33.13
C ARG A 252 -2.88 -0.26 33.03
N LEU A 253 -1.73 0.22 33.45
CA LEU A 253 -0.53 -0.60 33.59
C LEU A 253 -0.56 -1.18 34.99
N HIS A 254 -0.79 -2.47 35.12
CA HIS A 254 -0.74 -3.16 36.43
C HIS A 254 0.71 -3.54 36.78
N SER A 255 0.99 -3.69 38.04
CA SER A 255 2.28 -4.21 38.52
C SER A 255 2.58 -5.66 38.04
N GLY A 256 1.64 -6.34 37.45
CA GLY A 256 1.78 -7.57 36.67
C GLY A 256 1.84 -7.39 35.18
N GLY A 257 2.06 -6.16 34.66
CA GLY A 257 2.40 -5.86 33.29
C GLY A 257 1.30 -5.95 32.25
N VAL A 258 0.07 -6.22 32.64
CA VAL A 258 -1.04 -6.32 31.69
C VAL A 258 -1.65 -4.94 31.48
N ALA A 259 -1.43 -4.36 30.30
CA ALA A 259 -2.20 -3.21 29.88
C ALA A 259 -3.66 -3.61 29.71
N SER A 260 -4.58 -2.97 30.41
CA SER A 260 -6.02 -3.12 30.21
C SER A 260 -6.60 -1.79 29.78
N ALA A 261 -7.48 -1.81 28.78
CA ALA A 261 -8.18 -0.62 28.34
C ALA A 261 -9.60 -0.59 28.91
N ARG A 262 -10.06 0.60 29.31
CA ARG A 262 -11.47 0.94 29.36
C ARG A 262 -11.74 1.87 28.20
N ALA A 263 -12.83 1.65 27.49
CA ALA A 263 -13.31 2.66 26.55
C ALA A 263 -13.43 3.98 27.35
N SER A 264 -12.71 4.99 26.95
CA SER A 264 -13.03 6.35 27.37
C SER A 264 -14.46 6.58 26.88
N GLN A 265 -15.36 7.04 27.75
CA GLN A 265 -16.64 7.60 27.31
C GLN A 265 -16.33 8.91 26.57
N ALA A 266 -15.67 8.80 25.41
CA ALA A 266 -15.75 9.86 24.41
C ALA A 266 -17.23 9.93 24.03
N THR A 267 -17.79 11.09 24.21
CA THR A 267 -19.14 11.48 23.80
C THR A 267 -19.54 10.72 22.54
N GLN A 268 -20.64 9.98 22.62
CA GLN A 268 -21.27 9.23 21.53
C GLN A 268 -21.82 10.15 20.43
N ASP A 269 -21.26 11.35 20.26
CA ASP A 269 -21.58 12.21 19.16
C ASP A 269 -21.00 11.63 17.88
N GLU A 270 -21.88 10.92 17.18
CA GLU A 270 -21.79 10.42 15.81
C GLU A 270 -20.42 9.80 15.49
N LEU A 271 -20.32 8.50 15.78
CA LEU A 271 -19.21 7.69 15.24
C LEU A 271 -19.14 7.88 13.73
N PRO A 272 -17.98 8.27 13.19
CA PRO A 272 -17.84 8.39 11.75
C PRO A 272 -18.20 7.04 11.09
N PRO A 273 -18.89 7.05 9.95
CA PRO A 273 -19.26 5.82 9.28
C PRO A 273 -18.03 4.98 8.97
N ILE A 274 -18.09 3.71 9.33
CA ILE A 274 -17.05 2.74 9.02
C ILE A 274 -17.28 2.30 7.59
N ASP A 275 -16.29 2.53 6.70
CA ASP A 275 -16.29 2.06 5.32
C ASP A 275 -17.50 2.55 4.47
N ALA A 276 -17.73 3.86 4.52
CA ALA A 276 -18.82 4.50 3.80
C ALA A 276 -18.60 4.50 2.28
N VAL A 277 -19.67 4.26 1.51
CA VAL A 277 -19.67 4.62 0.08
C VAL A 277 -20.26 6.01 -0.10
N ILE A 278 -19.43 6.95 -0.54
CA ILE A 278 -19.80 8.35 -0.74
C ILE A 278 -19.90 8.59 -2.25
N CYS A 279 -21.10 8.87 -2.74
CA CYS A 279 -21.34 9.09 -4.15
C CYS A 279 -21.63 10.57 -4.41
N VAL A 280 -20.89 11.18 -5.31
CA VAL A 280 -21.27 12.50 -5.83
C VAL A 280 -22.50 12.33 -6.74
N GLU A 281 -23.46 13.24 -6.62
CA GLU A 281 -24.69 13.23 -7.39
C GLU A 281 -24.46 12.95 -8.87
N GLY A 282 -25.22 12.01 -9.43
CA GLY A 282 -25.11 11.56 -10.82
C GLY A 282 -23.93 10.62 -11.11
N ALA A 283 -23.16 10.20 -10.11
CA ALA A 283 -22.16 9.15 -10.29
C ALA A 283 -22.80 7.77 -10.52
N LEU A 284 -23.93 7.51 -9.86
CA LEU A 284 -24.69 6.27 -10.02
C LEU A 284 -26.15 6.61 -10.35
N THR A 285 -26.71 5.96 -11.35
CA THR A 285 -28.11 6.15 -11.74
C THR A 285 -29.03 5.29 -10.87
N PRO A 286 -30.17 5.80 -10.37
CA PRO A 286 -31.22 4.95 -9.85
C PRO A 286 -31.78 4.08 -11.00
N PRO A 287 -31.96 2.77 -10.88
CA PRO A 287 -32.14 1.93 -9.69
C PRO A 287 -30.94 1.02 -9.38
N GLU A 288 -29.73 1.47 -9.54
CA GLU A 288 -28.51 0.67 -9.29
C GLU A 288 -28.38 0.21 -7.83
N GLY A 289 -29.46 0.38 -7.06
CA GLY A 289 -29.62 -0.16 -5.73
C GLY A 289 -28.68 0.49 -4.72
N ARG A 290 -29.07 1.64 -4.21
CA ARG A 290 -28.37 2.24 -3.07
C ARG A 290 -28.27 1.23 -1.94
N GLY A 291 -27.06 0.92 -1.51
CA GLY A 291 -26.87 0.25 -0.23
C GLY A 291 -27.41 1.15 0.89
N ARG A 292 -27.86 0.57 2.00
CA ARG A 292 -28.35 1.35 3.16
C ARG A 292 -27.30 2.33 3.70
N ASP A 293 -26.03 2.05 3.42
CA ASP A 293 -24.85 2.78 3.96
C ASP A 293 -24.24 3.74 2.92
N TRP A 294 -24.93 4.04 1.81
CA TRP A 294 -24.42 4.92 0.77
C TRP A 294 -24.90 6.34 0.99
N GLN A 295 -23.94 7.25 1.07
CA GLN A 295 -24.20 8.68 1.21
C GLN A 295 -24.09 9.36 -0.14
N GLU A 296 -25.15 10.02 -0.60
CA GLU A 296 -25.08 10.89 -1.78
C GLU A 296 -24.80 12.33 -1.34
N VAL A 297 -23.87 12.98 -2.04
CA VAL A 297 -23.46 14.37 -1.80
C VAL A 297 -23.51 15.17 -3.11
N PRO A 298 -23.92 16.44 -3.07
CA PRO A 298 -24.15 17.22 -4.29
C PRO A 298 -22.88 17.66 -5.01
N SER A 299 -21.74 17.70 -4.32
CA SER A 299 -20.51 18.28 -4.89
C SER A 299 -19.23 17.53 -4.46
N HIS A 300 -18.15 17.73 -5.23
CA HIS A 300 -16.81 17.25 -4.90
C HIS A 300 -16.31 17.83 -3.58
N ALA A 301 -16.62 19.07 -3.26
CA ALA A 301 -16.21 19.73 -2.02
C ALA A 301 -16.85 19.07 -0.78
N GLU A 302 -18.15 18.76 -0.85
CA GLU A 302 -18.86 18.05 0.21
C GLU A 302 -18.42 16.59 0.32
N ALA A 303 -18.11 15.96 -0.82
CA ALA A 303 -17.52 14.64 -0.85
C ALA A 303 -16.19 14.58 -0.11
N LEU A 304 -15.29 15.53 -0.34
CA LEU A 304 -14.01 15.63 0.39
C LEU A 304 -14.23 15.84 1.90
N GLN A 305 -15.25 16.60 2.31
CA GLN A 305 -15.58 16.76 3.73
C GLN A 305 -16.11 15.46 4.34
N ALA A 306 -16.98 14.75 3.63
CA ALA A 306 -17.51 13.46 4.08
C ALA A 306 -16.39 12.41 4.21
N VAL A 307 -15.49 12.33 3.22
CA VAL A 307 -14.30 11.45 3.27
C VAL A 307 -13.40 11.75 4.47
N ARG A 308 -13.18 13.03 4.79
CA ARG A 308 -12.38 13.43 5.97
C ARG A 308 -12.97 12.95 7.28
N ARG A 309 -14.29 12.85 7.36
CA ARG A 309 -15.02 12.41 8.57
C ARG A 309 -15.12 10.90 8.67
N SER A 310 -14.93 10.16 7.60
CA SER A 310 -15.05 8.68 7.58
C SER A 310 -13.75 8.02 8.04
N ALA A 311 -13.84 6.86 8.67
CA ALA A 311 -12.66 6.06 9.03
C ALA A 311 -12.04 5.41 7.79
N ALA A 312 -12.87 4.82 6.93
CA ALA A 312 -12.59 4.39 5.58
C ALA A 312 -13.72 4.85 4.66
N ALA A 313 -13.45 5.01 3.38
CA ALA A 313 -14.49 5.35 2.43
C ALA A 313 -14.13 4.94 1.00
N THR A 314 -15.16 4.60 0.24
CA THR A 314 -15.10 4.50 -1.21
C THR A 314 -15.81 5.71 -1.80
N LEU A 315 -15.04 6.65 -2.36
CA LEU A 315 -15.56 7.85 -3.01
C LEU A 315 -15.84 7.56 -4.48
N VAL A 316 -17.08 7.78 -4.92
CA VAL A 316 -17.49 7.60 -6.32
C VAL A 316 -17.72 8.97 -6.96
N LEU A 317 -16.91 9.29 -7.97
CA LEU A 317 -16.91 10.56 -8.68
C LEU A 317 -17.46 10.38 -10.11
N PRO A 318 -18.39 11.23 -10.57
CA PRO A 318 -18.88 11.16 -11.94
C PRO A 318 -17.92 11.86 -12.91
N PHE A 319 -17.65 11.24 -14.05
CA PHE A 319 -17.09 11.92 -15.21
C PHE A 319 -18.19 12.18 -16.23
N ARG A 320 -18.59 13.41 -16.39
CA ARG A 320 -19.69 13.82 -17.28
C ARG A 320 -19.19 14.37 -18.60
N GLN A 321 -18.16 15.20 -18.57
CA GLN A 321 -17.61 15.87 -19.75
C GLN A 321 -16.14 16.23 -19.58
N SER A 322 -15.46 16.46 -20.71
CA SER A 322 -14.02 16.73 -20.70
C SER A 322 -13.62 18.03 -19.98
N ALA A 323 -14.51 19.01 -19.89
CA ALA A 323 -14.27 20.25 -19.14
C ALA A 323 -14.09 20.01 -17.63
N ASP A 324 -14.69 18.96 -17.10
CA ASP A 324 -14.65 18.64 -15.67
C ASP A 324 -13.38 17.86 -15.28
N PHE A 325 -12.57 17.45 -16.25
CA PHE A 325 -11.45 16.53 -16.03
C PHE A 325 -10.41 17.06 -15.05
N ALA A 326 -10.00 18.31 -15.18
CA ALA A 326 -9.01 18.91 -14.28
C ALA A 326 -9.54 18.97 -12.83
N GLY A 327 -10.80 19.32 -12.63
CA GLY A 327 -11.45 19.33 -11.31
C GLY A 327 -11.58 17.93 -10.70
N LEU A 328 -11.83 16.93 -11.54
CA LEU A 328 -11.86 15.53 -11.15
C LEU A 328 -10.47 15.07 -10.68
N CYS A 329 -9.43 15.35 -11.45
CA CYS A 329 -8.04 15.04 -11.09
C CYS A 329 -7.62 15.73 -9.78
N ALA A 330 -7.98 17.01 -9.60
CA ALA A 330 -7.71 17.75 -8.36
C ALA A 330 -8.40 17.09 -7.15
N THR A 331 -9.62 16.57 -7.34
CA THR A 331 -10.33 15.84 -6.27
C THR A 331 -9.63 14.53 -5.91
N VAL A 332 -9.20 13.75 -6.91
CA VAL A 332 -8.43 12.51 -6.69
C VAL A 332 -7.14 12.82 -5.94
N ALA A 333 -6.36 13.79 -6.40
CA ALA A 333 -5.12 14.22 -5.74
C ALA A 333 -5.36 14.68 -4.29
N ALA A 334 -6.43 15.45 -4.03
CA ALA A 334 -6.79 15.88 -2.69
C ALA A 334 -7.15 14.72 -1.75
N VAL A 335 -7.81 13.67 -2.24
CA VAL A 335 -8.07 12.44 -1.45
C VAL A 335 -6.77 11.71 -1.16
N ARG A 336 -5.88 11.59 -2.15
CA ARG A 336 -4.58 10.92 -1.97
C ARG A 336 -3.64 11.69 -1.07
N ALA A 337 -3.70 13.02 -1.08
CA ALA A 337 -2.97 13.87 -0.14
C ALA A 337 -3.36 13.65 1.33
N MET A 338 -4.50 13.00 1.60
CA MET A 338 -4.87 12.57 2.96
C MET A 338 -4.05 11.37 3.43
N ALA A 339 -3.28 10.73 2.53
CA ALA A 339 -2.36 9.61 2.77
C ALA A 339 -2.99 8.46 3.57
N ARG A 340 -4.24 8.11 3.26
CA ARG A 340 -5.01 7.06 3.92
C ARG A 340 -5.30 5.93 2.93
N PRO A 341 -4.64 4.76 3.09
CA PRO A 341 -4.81 3.62 2.18
C PRO A 341 -6.21 2.98 2.25
N GLU A 342 -7.00 3.29 3.29
CA GLU A 342 -8.39 2.86 3.44
C GLU A 342 -9.37 3.70 2.59
N LEU A 343 -8.86 4.73 1.90
CA LEU A 343 -9.68 5.55 1.01
C LEU A 343 -9.56 5.01 -0.41
N HIS A 344 -10.67 4.61 -0.98
CA HIS A 344 -10.77 4.27 -2.39
C HIS A 344 -11.40 5.42 -3.18
N VAL A 345 -10.85 5.70 -4.36
CA VAL A 345 -11.43 6.64 -5.32
C VAL A 345 -11.84 5.87 -6.56
N VAL A 346 -13.10 5.93 -6.89
CA VAL A 346 -13.69 5.33 -8.07
C VAL A 346 -14.21 6.43 -8.96
N VAL A 347 -13.83 6.40 -10.23
CA VAL A 347 -14.38 7.32 -11.23
C VAL A 347 -15.37 6.56 -12.09
N ARG A 348 -16.60 7.03 -12.16
CA ARG A 348 -17.66 6.47 -13.01
C ARG A 348 -17.88 7.36 -14.23
N GLU A 349 -17.81 6.80 -15.41
CA GLU A 349 -18.27 7.47 -16.62
C GLU A 349 -19.79 7.62 -16.56
N SER A 350 -20.29 8.85 -16.51
CA SER A 350 -21.73 9.17 -16.36
C SER A 350 -22.29 9.94 -17.56
N GLY A 351 -21.45 10.30 -18.52
CA GLY A 351 -21.82 11.04 -19.71
C GLY A 351 -20.93 10.65 -20.88
N LYS A 352 -19.80 11.34 -21.04
CA LYS A 352 -18.80 10.98 -22.03
C LYS A 352 -17.89 9.87 -21.51
N ARG A 353 -17.31 9.10 -22.44
CA ARG A 353 -16.23 8.18 -22.11
C ARG A 353 -14.93 8.93 -21.86
N LEU A 354 -14.17 8.47 -20.90
CA LEU A 354 -12.78 8.88 -20.69
C LEU A 354 -11.94 8.41 -21.90
N ARG A 355 -10.99 9.23 -22.28
CA ARG A 355 -9.96 8.81 -23.22
C ARG A 355 -8.93 7.95 -22.49
N ALA A 356 -8.21 7.12 -23.24
CA ALA A 356 -7.18 6.27 -22.67
C ALA A 356 -6.13 7.07 -21.88
N ALA A 357 -5.64 8.19 -22.44
CA ALA A 357 -4.72 9.08 -21.72
C ALA A 357 -5.32 9.67 -20.42
N GLN A 358 -6.60 10.02 -20.43
CA GLN A 358 -7.30 10.51 -19.23
C GLN A 358 -7.47 9.41 -18.18
N THR A 359 -7.78 8.18 -18.62
CA THR A 359 -7.87 7.02 -17.73
C THR A 359 -6.51 6.75 -17.10
N LEU A 360 -5.42 6.75 -17.87
CA LEU A 360 -4.08 6.58 -17.34
C LEU A 360 -3.71 7.67 -16.33
N ALA A 361 -4.00 8.94 -16.64
CA ALA A 361 -3.74 10.06 -15.73
C ALA A 361 -4.47 9.87 -14.38
N LEU A 362 -5.73 9.47 -14.41
CA LEU A 362 -6.49 9.17 -13.17
C LEU A 362 -5.88 8.00 -12.39
N LEU A 363 -5.44 6.94 -13.07
CA LEU A 363 -4.79 5.81 -12.43
C LEU A 363 -3.44 6.21 -11.82
N ARG A 364 -2.63 7.02 -12.51
CA ARG A 364 -1.37 7.58 -12.00
C ARG A 364 -1.58 8.47 -10.78
N LEU A 365 -2.65 9.26 -10.76
CA LEU A 365 -3.04 10.06 -9.60
C LEU A 365 -3.61 9.24 -8.44
N GLY A 366 -3.78 7.92 -8.62
CA GLY A 366 -4.20 7.01 -7.56
C GLY A 366 -5.69 6.69 -7.54
N THR A 367 -6.42 6.84 -8.63
CA THR A 367 -7.78 6.29 -8.75
C THR A 367 -7.74 4.78 -8.60
N SER A 368 -8.55 4.21 -7.71
CA SER A 368 -8.59 2.77 -7.44
C SER A 368 -9.20 2.01 -8.63
N LEU A 369 -10.22 2.58 -9.24
CA LEU A 369 -10.98 1.96 -10.31
C LEU A 369 -11.64 3.02 -11.20
N VAL A 370 -11.64 2.79 -12.51
CA VAL A 370 -12.46 3.53 -13.48
C VAL A 370 -13.57 2.60 -13.98
N MET A 371 -14.81 3.00 -13.79
CA MET A 371 -15.98 2.24 -14.21
C MET A 371 -16.56 2.80 -15.49
N PRO A 372 -16.69 2.00 -16.55
CA PRO A 372 -17.29 2.45 -17.81
C PRO A 372 -18.80 2.69 -17.66
N ASN A 373 -19.34 3.56 -18.51
CA ASN A 373 -20.76 3.94 -18.49
C ASN A 373 -21.71 2.76 -18.75
N ASP A 374 -21.29 1.81 -19.57
CA ASP A 374 -22.06 0.62 -19.95
C ASP A 374 -22.00 -0.52 -18.91
N LEU A 375 -21.26 -0.36 -17.80
CA LEU A 375 -21.22 -1.34 -16.72
C LEU A 375 -22.58 -1.44 -16.04
N PRO A 376 -23.23 -2.64 -15.98
CA PRO A 376 -24.51 -2.80 -15.29
C PRO A 376 -24.42 -2.42 -13.80
N GLY A 377 -25.47 -1.77 -13.27
CA GLY A 377 -25.48 -1.28 -11.90
C GLY A 377 -25.24 -2.36 -10.85
N VAL A 378 -25.72 -3.59 -11.08
CA VAL A 378 -25.44 -4.73 -10.21
C VAL A 378 -23.95 -5.07 -10.16
N ALA A 379 -23.26 -4.98 -11.32
CA ALA A 379 -21.83 -5.21 -11.39
C ALA A 379 -21.05 -4.07 -10.72
N ALA A 380 -21.45 -2.81 -10.97
CA ALA A 380 -20.89 -1.65 -10.30
C ALA A 380 -20.99 -1.76 -8.78
N ARG A 381 -22.17 -2.15 -8.27
CA ARG A 381 -22.38 -2.37 -6.84
C ARG A 381 -21.45 -3.46 -6.28
N ARG A 382 -21.35 -4.60 -6.97
CA ARG A 382 -20.45 -5.69 -6.53
C ARG A 382 -18.98 -5.24 -6.47
N MET A 383 -18.54 -4.45 -7.44
CA MET A 383 -17.18 -3.90 -7.44
C MET A 383 -16.96 -2.95 -6.26
N LEU A 384 -17.92 -2.07 -5.95
CA LEU A 384 -17.84 -1.18 -4.80
C LEU A 384 -17.85 -1.95 -3.47
N GLU A 385 -18.69 -2.97 -3.34
CA GLU A 385 -18.69 -3.83 -2.15
C GLU A 385 -17.37 -4.62 -2.00
N HIS A 386 -16.75 -5.01 -3.12
CA HIS A 386 -15.44 -5.68 -3.08
C HIS A 386 -14.30 -4.73 -2.65
N LEU A 387 -14.39 -3.45 -2.96
CA LEU A 387 -13.41 -2.46 -2.49
C LEU A 387 -13.50 -2.21 -0.98
N LYS A 388 -14.69 -2.38 -0.38
CA LYS A 388 -14.82 -2.31 1.07
C LYS A 388 -13.91 -3.34 1.73
N GLY A 389 -13.24 -2.96 2.78
CA GLY A 389 -12.33 -3.85 3.49
C GLY A 389 -11.00 -4.11 2.78
N THR A 390 -10.75 -3.50 1.62
CA THR A 390 -9.44 -3.55 0.98
C THR A 390 -8.64 -2.26 1.22
N ARG A 391 -7.35 -2.28 0.90
CA ARG A 391 -6.46 -1.13 1.01
C ARG A 391 -5.90 -0.77 -0.35
N PHE A 392 -5.85 0.52 -0.62
CA PHE A 392 -5.14 1.02 -1.79
C PHE A 392 -3.63 0.87 -1.58
N SER A 393 -2.97 0.05 -2.38
CA SER A 393 -1.54 -0.28 -2.25
C SER A 393 -0.71 0.09 -3.47
N ARG A 394 -1.35 0.59 -4.54
CA ARG A 394 -0.65 0.94 -5.77
C ARG A 394 0.10 2.26 -5.59
N PRO A 395 1.34 2.41 -6.11
CA PRO A 395 2.04 3.68 -6.15
C PRO A 395 1.24 4.69 -6.99
N PHE A 396 1.33 5.96 -6.64
CA PHE A 396 0.66 7.06 -7.35
C PHE A 396 1.53 8.31 -7.35
N GLU A 397 1.28 9.20 -8.30
CA GLU A 397 2.01 10.44 -8.46
C GLU A 397 1.36 11.58 -7.67
N HIS A 398 2.19 12.39 -7.05
CA HIS A 398 1.74 13.52 -6.23
C HIS A 398 1.69 14.83 -7.02
N ASP A 399 2.40 14.91 -8.14
CA ASP A 399 2.45 16.12 -8.97
C ASP A 399 1.29 16.13 -9.97
N LEU A 400 0.21 16.81 -9.57
CA LEU A 400 -0.98 16.98 -10.38
C LEU A 400 -0.71 17.75 -11.68
N GLU A 401 0.12 18.81 -11.61
CA GLU A 401 0.39 19.68 -12.77
C GLU A 401 1.16 18.91 -13.82
N GLN A 402 2.17 18.16 -13.42
CA GLN A 402 2.94 17.30 -14.31
C GLN A 402 2.03 16.28 -15.01
N VAL A 403 1.19 15.56 -14.26
CA VAL A 403 0.29 14.55 -14.85
C VAL A 403 -0.72 15.18 -15.83
N LEU A 404 -1.24 16.38 -15.52
CA LEU A 404 -2.16 17.08 -16.41
C LEU A 404 -1.47 17.57 -17.69
N ASP A 405 -0.27 18.11 -17.59
CA ASP A 405 0.53 18.57 -18.73
C ASP A 405 0.87 17.42 -19.66
N GLU A 406 1.37 16.31 -19.12
CA GLU A 406 1.66 15.11 -19.91
C GLU A 406 0.41 14.57 -20.60
N THR A 407 -0.75 14.61 -19.92
CA THR A 407 -2.04 14.18 -20.49
C THR A 407 -2.53 15.12 -21.59
N ALA A 408 -2.28 16.42 -21.45
CA ALA A 408 -2.67 17.41 -22.45
C ALA A 408 -1.84 17.28 -23.74
N HIS A 409 -0.56 16.93 -23.60
CA HIS A 409 0.38 16.78 -24.72
C HIS A 409 0.42 15.35 -25.29
N ALA A 410 -0.18 14.38 -24.59
CA ALA A 410 -0.20 13.00 -25.03
C ALA A 410 -1.01 12.83 -26.31
N LEU A 411 -0.32 12.52 -27.39
CA LEU A 411 -0.78 12.01 -28.67
C LEU A 411 -1.01 13.08 -29.78
N PRO A 412 0.01 13.32 -30.58
CA PRO A 412 -0.08 14.25 -31.73
C PRO A 412 -0.97 13.75 -32.88
N GLY A 413 -1.54 12.55 -32.80
CA GLY A 413 -2.28 11.91 -33.89
C GLY A 413 -1.34 11.43 -35.01
N ALA A 414 -0.87 12.30 -35.86
CA ALA A 414 0.13 11.99 -36.87
C ALA A 414 1.52 12.32 -36.35
N ALA A 415 2.41 11.33 -36.25
CA ALA A 415 3.83 11.59 -35.96
C ALA A 415 4.55 12.08 -37.22
N HIS A 416 5.26 13.18 -37.12
CA HIS A 416 6.08 13.71 -38.21
C HIS A 416 7.43 12.99 -38.29
N GLY A 417 7.41 11.66 -38.45
CA GLY A 417 8.57 10.82 -38.64
C GLY A 417 8.62 9.63 -37.67
N VAL A 418 9.40 8.63 -38.05
CA VAL A 418 9.53 7.36 -37.32
C VAL A 418 10.10 7.56 -35.89
N ALA A 419 11.09 8.45 -35.78
CA ALA A 419 11.73 8.69 -34.49
C ALA A 419 10.73 9.22 -33.44
N LEU A 420 9.94 10.24 -33.81
CA LEU A 420 8.91 10.82 -32.94
C LEU A 420 7.77 9.84 -32.63
N PHE A 421 7.42 8.98 -33.61
CA PHE A 421 6.44 7.92 -33.38
C PHE A 421 6.94 6.93 -32.32
N CYS A 422 8.15 6.41 -32.47
CA CYS A 422 8.74 5.47 -31.53
C CYS A 422 8.89 6.09 -30.13
N GLU A 423 9.37 7.32 -30.03
CA GLU A 423 9.50 8.04 -28.76
C GLU A 423 8.14 8.22 -28.08
N ALA A 424 7.11 8.61 -28.81
CA ALA A 424 5.76 8.75 -28.26
C ALA A 424 5.19 7.41 -27.76
N VAL A 425 5.38 6.33 -28.52
CA VAL A 425 4.88 5.00 -28.14
C VAL A 425 5.64 4.47 -26.90
N GLU A 426 6.96 4.59 -26.89
CA GLU A 426 7.79 4.19 -25.73
C GLU A 426 7.43 4.97 -24.48
N GLY A 427 7.23 6.29 -24.60
CA GLY A 427 6.81 7.13 -23.48
C GLY A 427 5.44 6.72 -22.93
N LEU A 428 4.49 6.37 -23.80
CA LEU A 428 3.17 5.90 -23.38
C LEU A 428 3.22 4.52 -22.70
N LEU A 429 4.02 3.59 -23.22
CA LEU A 429 4.21 2.27 -22.62
C LEU A 429 4.89 2.40 -21.27
N ALA A 430 5.92 3.24 -21.15
CA ALA A 430 6.60 3.50 -19.88
C ALA A 430 5.67 4.16 -18.86
N ALA A 431 4.84 5.11 -19.28
CA ALA A 431 3.86 5.74 -18.39
C ALA A 431 2.75 4.79 -17.94
N ALA A 432 2.45 3.76 -18.74
CA ALA A 432 1.47 2.72 -18.42
C ALA A 432 2.06 1.53 -17.66
N ASP A 433 3.38 1.50 -17.46
CA ASP A 433 4.04 0.41 -16.73
C ASP A 433 3.53 0.34 -15.27
N GLY A 434 3.27 -0.89 -14.82
CA GLY A 434 2.65 -1.13 -13.50
C GLY A 434 1.12 -0.91 -13.45
N PHE A 435 0.49 -0.49 -14.55
CA PHE A 435 -0.96 -0.49 -14.72
C PHE A 435 -1.37 -1.59 -15.70
N ASP A 436 -2.47 -2.26 -15.42
CA ASP A 436 -3.04 -3.26 -16.35
C ASP A 436 -3.73 -2.52 -17.51
N PHE A 437 -2.91 -1.95 -18.41
CA PHE A 437 -3.34 -1.05 -19.47
C PHE A 437 -2.98 -1.62 -20.85
N GLU A 438 -3.94 -2.32 -21.45
CA GLU A 438 -3.74 -2.94 -22.74
C GLU A 438 -3.60 -1.91 -23.86
N SER A 439 -2.64 -2.12 -24.76
CA SER A 439 -2.41 -1.29 -25.95
C SER A 439 -2.11 -2.18 -27.14
N SER A 440 -2.29 -1.66 -28.34
CA SER A 440 -2.09 -2.44 -29.56
C SER A 440 -1.26 -1.67 -30.58
N LEU A 441 -0.22 -2.29 -31.12
CA LEU A 441 0.51 -1.81 -32.28
C LEU A 441 0.05 -2.54 -33.52
N ILE A 442 -0.39 -1.81 -34.53
CA ILE A 442 -0.94 -2.36 -35.76
C ILE A 442 -0.08 -1.94 -36.94
N ARG A 443 0.29 -2.89 -37.77
CA ARG A 443 0.99 -2.69 -39.02
C ARG A 443 0.03 -2.95 -40.18
N LEU A 444 -0.19 -1.96 -41.02
CA LEU A 444 -1.00 -2.04 -42.22
C LEU A 444 -0.10 -2.16 -43.45
N ALA A 445 -0.29 -3.24 -44.20
CA ALA A 445 0.35 -3.42 -45.50
C ALA A 445 -0.66 -3.02 -46.60
N GLY A 446 -0.33 -2.00 -47.38
CA GLY A 446 -1.21 -1.55 -48.45
C GLY A 446 -0.41 -1.20 -49.70
N LYS A 447 -0.81 -1.75 -50.84
CA LYS A 447 -0.22 -1.42 -52.17
C LYS A 447 -0.78 -0.16 -52.81
N ASP A 448 -1.75 0.51 -52.22
CA ASP A 448 -2.42 1.66 -52.81
C ASP A 448 -2.12 2.96 -52.07
N ASP A 449 -1.91 4.03 -52.84
CA ASP A 449 -1.73 5.45 -52.45
C ASP A 449 -2.86 6.02 -51.56
N ARG A 450 -3.79 5.17 -51.11
CA ARG A 450 -4.88 5.50 -50.17
C ARG A 450 -4.42 5.82 -48.75
N ALA A 451 -3.14 5.63 -48.44
CA ALA A 451 -2.53 6.12 -47.20
C ALA A 451 -2.73 7.64 -47.00
N SER A 452 -2.96 8.39 -48.08
CA SER A 452 -3.28 9.82 -48.05
C SER A 452 -4.69 10.14 -47.51
N VAL A 453 -5.59 9.15 -47.41
CA VAL A 453 -6.99 9.35 -46.96
C VAL A 453 -7.11 9.23 -45.43
N TRP A 454 -6.15 8.58 -44.80
CA TRP A 454 -6.13 8.33 -43.36
C TRP A 454 -6.14 9.58 -42.47
N PRO A 455 -5.37 10.65 -42.75
CA PRO A 455 -5.32 11.81 -41.88
C PRO A 455 -6.67 12.51 -41.67
N ARG A 456 -7.60 12.36 -42.63
CA ARG A 456 -8.92 13.02 -42.58
C ARG A 456 -9.96 12.21 -41.79
N ALA A 457 -9.88 10.89 -41.84
CA ALA A 457 -10.76 10.00 -41.08
C ALA A 457 -10.37 9.94 -39.57
N CYS A 458 -9.08 10.07 -39.26
CA CYS A 458 -8.56 10.03 -37.90
C CYS A 458 -8.71 11.32 -37.08
N LYS A 459 -9.43 12.34 -37.57
CA LYS A 459 -9.70 13.59 -36.83
C LYS A 459 -10.43 13.39 -35.51
N ALA A 460 -10.98 12.19 -35.25
CA ALA A 460 -11.83 11.92 -34.09
C ALA A 460 -11.15 11.14 -32.94
N GLY A 461 -9.99 10.53 -33.18
CA GLY A 461 -9.36 9.66 -32.16
C GLY A 461 -8.06 10.26 -31.63
N ARG A 462 -8.09 10.78 -30.38
CA ARG A 462 -6.87 11.31 -29.72
C ARG A 462 -6.08 10.24 -28.98
N ASP A 463 -6.51 8.98 -29.00
CA ASP A 463 -5.81 7.83 -28.38
C ASP A 463 -5.08 6.99 -29.43
N LEU A 464 -4.70 7.62 -30.54
CA LEU A 464 -4.06 7.01 -31.68
C LEU A 464 -2.83 7.81 -32.10
N VAL A 465 -1.69 7.14 -32.22
CA VAL A 465 -0.50 7.68 -32.90
C VAL A 465 -0.22 6.84 -34.14
N TRP A 466 0.20 7.46 -35.22
CA TRP A 466 0.51 6.76 -36.46
C TRP A 466 1.66 7.38 -37.24
N VAL A 467 2.35 6.54 -38.02
CA VAL A 467 3.42 6.94 -38.94
C VAL A 467 3.37 6.06 -40.20
N SER A 468 3.77 6.61 -41.33
CA SER A 468 3.96 5.85 -42.57
C SER A 468 5.44 5.79 -42.95
N LYS A 469 5.93 4.60 -43.32
CA LYS A 469 7.30 4.36 -43.78
C LYS A 469 7.30 3.21 -44.79
N GLY A 470 7.96 3.40 -45.94
CA GLY A 470 8.18 2.33 -46.94
C GLY A 470 6.91 1.70 -47.52
N GLY A 471 5.80 2.45 -47.61
CA GLY A 471 4.51 1.92 -48.09
C GLY A 471 3.69 1.17 -47.03
N GLU A 472 4.16 1.11 -45.80
CA GLU A 472 3.44 0.58 -44.66
C GLU A 472 2.99 1.69 -43.73
N THR A 473 1.88 1.50 -43.03
CA THR A 473 1.39 2.42 -41.99
C THR A 473 1.34 1.71 -40.67
N TRP A 474 1.98 2.33 -39.66
CA TRP A 474 2.02 1.86 -38.32
C TRP A 474 1.10 2.70 -37.44
N LEU A 475 0.21 2.02 -36.71
CA LEU A 475 -0.74 2.67 -35.80
C LEU A 475 -0.54 2.11 -34.41
N PHE A 476 -0.43 2.99 -33.45
CA PHE A 476 -0.46 2.61 -32.04
C PHE A 476 -1.80 3.06 -31.45
N LEU A 477 -2.58 2.08 -30.98
CA LEU A 477 -3.87 2.28 -30.32
C LEU A 477 -3.66 2.18 -28.82
N PHE A 478 -3.60 3.31 -28.16
CA PHE A 478 -3.40 3.37 -26.72
C PHE A 478 -4.69 3.04 -25.97
N GLY A 479 -4.61 2.13 -24.97
CA GLY A 479 -5.77 1.67 -24.21
C GLY A 479 -6.78 0.85 -25.03
N CYS A 480 -6.34 0.23 -26.13
CA CYS A 480 -7.19 -0.62 -26.95
C CYS A 480 -6.85 -2.10 -26.71
N PRO A 481 -7.72 -2.86 -26.03
CA PRO A 481 -7.49 -4.27 -25.79
C PRO A 481 -7.60 -5.09 -27.08
N GLN A 482 -6.92 -6.24 -27.09
CA GLN A 482 -6.93 -7.16 -28.23
C GLN A 482 -8.33 -7.46 -28.76
N THR A 483 -9.29 -7.63 -27.86
CA THR A 483 -10.69 -7.94 -28.19
C THR A 483 -11.41 -6.82 -28.95
N ALA A 484 -10.98 -5.56 -28.80
CA ALA A 484 -11.60 -4.39 -29.42
C ALA A 484 -10.95 -4.02 -30.77
N VAL A 485 -9.72 -4.49 -31.05
CA VAL A 485 -8.96 -4.10 -32.25
C VAL A 485 -9.74 -4.35 -33.53
N GLY A 486 -10.38 -5.51 -33.69
CA GLY A 486 -11.15 -5.83 -34.90
C GLY A 486 -12.26 -4.81 -35.17
N ALA A 487 -13.01 -4.41 -34.14
CA ALA A 487 -14.09 -3.43 -34.28
C ALA A 487 -13.56 -2.00 -34.55
N VAL A 488 -12.40 -1.66 -33.97
CA VAL A 488 -11.72 -0.39 -34.20
C VAL A 488 -11.22 -0.34 -35.66
N MET A 489 -10.56 -1.41 -36.11
CA MET A 489 -10.04 -1.50 -37.49
C MET A 489 -11.14 -1.44 -38.52
N GLN A 490 -12.27 -2.11 -38.34
CA GLN A 490 -13.42 -2.00 -39.23
C GLN A 490 -13.94 -0.55 -39.39
N ARG A 491 -13.83 0.28 -38.37
CA ARG A 491 -14.23 1.70 -38.42
C ARG A 491 -13.15 2.59 -39.03
N LEU A 492 -11.88 2.24 -38.84
CA LEU A 492 -10.76 3.04 -39.34
C LEU A 492 -10.42 2.71 -40.78
N VAL A 493 -10.60 1.47 -41.23
CA VAL A 493 -10.18 0.98 -42.55
C VAL A 493 -11.41 0.69 -43.43
N SER A 494 -11.66 1.50 -44.42
CA SER A 494 -12.66 1.20 -45.45
C SER A 494 -12.03 0.31 -46.54
N GLY A 495 -12.25 -1.01 -46.45
CA GLY A 495 -11.95 -2.01 -47.49
C GLY A 495 -10.59 -2.67 -47.42
N GLY A 496 -10.59 -3.94 -47.57
CA GLY A 496 -9.56 -4.94 -47.97
C GLY A 496 -8.07 -4.81 -47.67
N CYS A 497 -7.64 -4.00 -46.71
CA CYS A 497 -6.22 -3.95 -46.29
C CYS A 497 -5.90 -5.12 -45.36
N SER A 498 -4.75 -5.77 -45.59
CA SER A 498 -4.21 -6.72 -44.63
C SER A 498 -3.53 -5.98 -43.49
N TRP A 499 -3.75 -6.44 -42.26
CA TRP A 499 -3.09 -5.91 -41.08
C TRP A 499 -2.64 -7.01 -40.16
N SER A 500 -1.57 -6.74 -39.42
CA SER A 500 -1.11 -7.52 -38.26
C SER A 500 -1.10 -6.66 -37.01
N ALA A 501 -1.20 -7.26 -35.85
CA ALA A 501 -1.21 -6.54 -34.58
C ALA A 501 -0.35 -7.23 -33.54
N GLU A 502 0.37 -6.43 -32.75
CA GLU A 502 1.09 -6.84 -31.54
C GLU A 502 0.45 -6.20 -30.31
N PHE A 503 0.39 -6.98 -29.21
CA PHE A 503 -0.32 -6.60 -28.00
C PHE A 503 0.57 -6.61 -26.76
N ARG A 504 1.68 -7.34 -26.80
CA ARG A 504 2.61 -7.42 -25.66
C ARG A 504 3.60 -6.28 -25.69
N PRO A 505 3.78 -5.53 -24.60
CA PRO A 505 4.69 -4.39 -24.56
C PRO A 505 6.10 -4.72 -25.08
N GLU A 506 6.67 -5.87 -24.68
CA GLU A 506 8.01 -6.28 -25.11
C GLU A 506 8.10 -6.50 -26.62
N ARG A 507 7.05 -7.07 -27.23
CA ARG A 507 7.00 -7.26 -28.69
C ARG A 507 6.78 -5.95 -29.42
N ILE A 508 5.94 -5.07 -28.86
CA ILE A 508 5.76 -3.71 -29.42
C ILE A 508 7.10 -2.98 -29.46
N LEU A 509 7.87 -3.02 -28.37
CA LEU A 509 9.20 -2.40 -28.31
C LEU A 509 10.16 -2.98 -29.35
N ASN A 510 10.19 -4.30 -29.54
CA ASN A 510 11.02 -4.96 -30.56
C ASN A 510 10.62 -4.53 -32.00
N GLU A 511 9.32 -4.38 -32.26
CA GLU A 511 8.83 -3.88 -33.56
C GLU A 511 9.24 -2.42 -33.80
N LEU A 512 9.25 -1.59 -32.76
CA LEU A 512 9.70 -0.19 -32.84
C LEU A 512 11.21 -0.10 -33.15
N GLU A 513 12.04 -0.96 -32.54
CA GLU A 513 13.46 -1.05 -32.86
C GLU A 513 13.68 -1.43 -34.33
N THR A 514 12.94 -2.42 -34.83
CA THR A 514 12.96 -2.82 -36.25
C THR A 514 12.55 -1.66 -37.15
N LEU A 515 11.52 -0.91 -36.76
CA LEU A 515 11.04 0.24 -37.49
C LEU A 515 12.08 1.38 -37.53
N ARG A 516 12.90 1.58 -36.49
CA ARG A 516 13.99 2.55 -36.43
C ARG A 516 15.17 2.17 -37.34
N GLY A 517 15.55 0.89 -37.30
CA GLY A 517 16.76 0.38 -37.96
C GLY A 517 16.65 0.16 -39.45
N GLY A 518 15.47 -0.06 -39.98
CA GLY A 518 15.18 -0.21 -41.41
C GLY A 518 14.77 1.13 -42.06
#